data_ef12b24ec7cc186b434f52905c1c1bf0
#
_entry.id   ef12b24ec7cc186b434f52905c1c1bf0
#
_cell.length_a   1.000
_cell.length_b   1.000
_cell.length_c   1.000
_cell.angle_alpha   90.00
_cell.angle_beta   90.00
_cell.angle_gamma   90.00
#
_symmetry.space_group_name_H-M   'P 1'
#
loop_
_entity.id
_entity.type
_entity.pdbx_description
1 polymer ?
#
loop_
_entity_poly.entity_id
_entity_poly.type
_entity_poly.pdbx_seq_one_letter_code
_entity_poly.pdbx_strand_id
1 'polypeptide(L)'
;MIIQNLKVFSQNVRKNSLITNTILESYSQYDVLLIQEPSWSEIRKIPSSSNCEGEPLIGFCHHPNWIAFTRIPKDKNNFPRVISYVNIRLSFLRFLFRKDIFDHQDISIISFTNNNVCYYILNIYSDSSHAALKYLKDTEVNINNVLLMTGDFNIRDNLWDPSFPFHSSISDDLIMVADSFDLSLSSPVYPGPTRFSDTAGESNSVIDLMFLRSGSAELDQHFILPNYRLSSDHAPLTIDIHIDAEII
;
A
#
# COMPACT_ATOMS: atom_id res chain seq x y z
N MET A 1 20.55 -14.16 -8.07
CA MET A 1 19.22 -14.65 -8.48
C MET A 1 18.44 -13.43 -8.95
N ILE A 2 17.81 -13.52 -10.12
CA ILE A 2 17.03 -12.42 -10.74
C ILE A 2 15.57 -12.87 -10.72
N ILE A 3 14.66 -11.98 -10.36
CA ILE A 3 13.22 -12.24 -10.48
C ILE A 3 12.69 -11.55 -11.75
N GLN A 4 11.74 -12.21 -12.41
CA GLN A 4 11.06 -11.67 -13.59
C GLN A 4 9.70 -11.08 -13.26
N ASN A 5 9.03 -11.62 -12.23
CA ASN A 5 7.70 -11.21 -11.82
C ASN A 5 7.66 -10.98 -10.31
N LEU A 6 6.84 -10.04 -9.88
CA LEU A 6 6.56 -9.74 -8.48
C LEU A 6 5.05 -9.74 -8.26
N LYS A 7 4.56 -10.65 -7.41
CA LYS A 7 3.14 -10.75 -7.06
C LYS A 7 2.81 -9.86 -5.88
N VAL A 8 1.97 -8.88 -6.11
CA VAL A 8 1.60 -7.90 -5.08
C VAL A 8 0.11 -8.01 -4.74
N PHE A 9 -0.17 -7.86 -3.45
CA PHE A 9 -1.51 -7.79 -2.88
C PHE A 9 -1.63 -6.49 -2.11
N SER A 10 -2.75 -5.77 -2.22
CA SER A 10 -3.04 -4.53 -1.50
C SER A 10 -4.45 -4.55 -0.93
N GLN A 11 -4.61 -4.17 0.35
CA GLN A 11 -5.93 -4.07 0.99
C GLN A 11 -5.93 -3.14 2.20
N ASN A 12 -6.98 -2.31 2.31
CA ASN A 12 -7.34 -1.66 3.58
C ASN A 12 -8.05 -2.67 4.50
N VAL A 13 -7.48 -2.90 5.69
CA VAL A 13 -7.98 -3.89 6.66
C VAL A 13 -8.78 -3.29 7.80
N ARG A 14 -9.05 -1.96 7.78
CA ARG A 14 -9.87 -1.24 8.77
C ARG A 14 -9.46 -1.52 10.22
N LYS A 15 -8.17 -1.48 10.52
CA LYS A 15 -7.60 -1.73 11.86
C LYS A 15 -7.97 -3.11 12.44
N ASN A 16 -8.28 -4.08 11.57
CA ASN A 16 -8.70 -5.42 11.99
C ASN A 16 -7.51 -6.37 12.00
N SER A 17 -7.07 -6.77 13.20
CA SER A 17 -5.95 -7.69 13.38
C SER A 17 -6.25 -9.10 12.87
N LEU A 18 -7.51 -9.55 12.93
CA LEU A 18 -7.89 -10.88 12.44
C LEU A 18 -7.74 -10.96 10.92
N ILE A 19 -8.18 -9.91 10.19
CA ILE A 19 -7.99 -9.83 8.74
C ILE A 19 -6.50 -9.86 8.42
N THR A 20 -5.69 -9.01 9.09
CA THR A 20 -4.25 -8.96 8.85
C THR A 20 -3.58 -10.31 9.10
N ASN A 21 -3.89 -10.98 10.22
CA ASN A 21 -3.34 -12.31 10.53
C ASN A 21 -3.77 -13.35 9.49
N THR A 22 -5.04 -13.34 9.06
CA THR A 22 -5.52 -14.25 8.00
C THR A 22 -4.77 -14.04 6.69
N ILE A 23 -4.51 -12.77 6.31
CA ILE A 23 -3.72 -12.46 5.11
C ILE A 23 -2.29 -13.01 5.26
N LEU A 24 -1.61 -12.72 6.36
CA LEU A 24 -0.24 -13.17 6.61
C LEU A 24 -0.10 -14.70 6.62
N GLU A 25 -1.11 -15.41 7.12
CA GLU A 25 -1.13 -16.88 7.19
C GLU A 25 -1.44 -17.52 5.83
N SER A 26 -2.44 -16.97 5.12
CA SER A 26 -3.06 -17.66 3.98
C SER A 26 -2.54 -17.22 2.61
N TYR A 27 -1.88 -16.07 2.50
CA TYR A 27 -1.51 -15.47 1.20
C TYR A 27 -0.02 -15.61 0.86
N SER A 28 0.61 -16.74 1.23
CA SER A 28 2.03 -17.03 0.99
C SER A 28 2.44 -17.07 -0.48
N GLN A 29 1.46 -17.14 -1.41
CA GLN A 29 1.69 -17.07 -2.85
C GLN A 29 2.10 -15.67 -3.34
N TYR A 30 1.82 -14.61 -2.55
CA TYR A 30 2.26 -13.26 -2.88
C TYR A 30 3.70 -13.01 -2.40
N ASP A 31 4.33 -12.05 -3.04
CA ASP A 31 5.69 -11.59 -2.75
C ASP A 31 5.69 -10.38 -1.82
N VAL A 32 4.73 -9.48 -2.04
CA VAL A 32 4.55 -8.24 -1.27
C VAL A 32 3.08 -8.08 -0.89
N LEU A 33 2.84 -7.73 0.38
CA LEU A 33 1.51 -7.34 0.88
C LEU A 33 1.57 -5.88 1.32
N LEU A 34 0.69 -5.06 0.77
CA LEU A 34 0.57 -3.63 1.05
C LEU A 34 -0.73 -3.41 1.83
N ILE A 35 -0.60 -3.17 3.13
CA ILE A 35 -1.75 -3.07 4.04
C ILE A 35 -1.97 -1.62 4.43
N GLN A 36 -3.21 -1.14 4.26
CA GLN A 36 -3.66 0.14 4.76
C GLN A 36 -4.52 -0.05 6.02
N GLU A 37 -4.53 0.93 6.89
CA GLU A 37 -5.15 0.92 8.21
C GLU A 37 -4.83 -0.35 9.02
N PRO A 38 -3.54 -0.66 9.25
CA PRO A 38 -3.16 -1.82 10.06
C PRO A 38 -3.64 -1.68 11.50
N SER A 39 -3.89 -2.82 12.17
CA SER A 39 -4.16 -2.85 13.60
C SER A 39 -2.87 -2.68 14.39
N TRP A 40 -2.92 -1.82 15.39
CA TRP A 40 -1.86 -1.62 16.37
C TRP A 40 -2.35 -2.06 17.74
N SER A 41 -1.53 -2.79 18.48
CA SER A 41 -1.87 -3.29 19.81
C SER A 41 -0.70 -3.19 20.77
N GLU A 42 -0.98 -3.15 22.06
CA GLU A 42 0.04 -3.33 23.09
C GLU A 42 0.56 -4.77 23.03
N ILE A 43 1.85 -4.96 22.74
CA ILE A 43 2.51 -6.27 22.72
C ILE A 43 2.95 -6.66 24.12
N ARG A 44 3.58 -5.72 24.85
CA ARG A 44 4.11 -5.91 26.22
C ARG A 44 4.35 -4.57 26.89
N LYS A 45 4.56 -4.58 28.18
CA LYS A 45 5.08 -3.44 28.94
C LYS A 45 6.59 -3.59 29.13
N ILE A 46 7.32 -2.51 28.97
CA ILE A 46 8.77 -2.44 29.22
C ILE A 46 8.98 -1.57 30.44
N PRO A 47 9.46 -2.11 31.59
CA PRO A 47 9.81 -1.31 32.74
C PRO A 47 10.85 -0.24 32.37
N SER A 48 10.64 0.97 32.82
CA SER A 48 11.59 2.07 32.68
C SER A 48 11.94 2.65 34.07
N SER A 49 13.00 3.45 34.13
CA SER A 49 13.43 4.13 35.37
C SER A 49 12.39 5.14 35.88
N SER A 50 11.50 5.61 35.01
CA SER A 50 10.45 6.58 35.31
C SER A 50 9.08 5.97 35.54
N ASN A 51 8.86 4.69 35.17
CA ASN A 51 7.58 4.01 35.29
C ASN A 51 7.76 2.52 35.65
N CYS A 52 7.55 2.20 36.93
CA CYS A 52 7.66 0.84 37.44
C CYS A 52 6.59 -0.11 36.87
N GLU A 53 5.43 0.39 36.41
CA GLU A 53 4.40 -0.40 35.74
C GLU A 53 4.79 -0.77 34.32
N GLY A 54 5.80 -0.10 33.79
CA GLY A 54 6.30 -0.27 32.43
C GLY A 54 5.58 0.60 31.39
N GLU A 55 6.30 0.96 30.37
CA GLU A 55 5.78 1.66 29.18
C GLU A 55 5.26 0.66 28.15
N PRO A 56 4.08 0.91 27.56
CA PRO A 56 3.55 0.00 26.57
C PRO A 56 4.42 -0.01 25.31
N LEU A 57 4.87 -1.20 24.91
CA LEU A 57 5.41 -1.43 23.59
C LEU A 57 4.27 -1.72 22.63
N ILE A 58 4.03 -0.81 21.70
CA ILE A 58 2.99 -0.96 20.70
C ILE A 58 3.58 -1.64 19.45
N GLY A 59 2.84 -2.56 18.89
CA GLY A 59 3.25 -3.28 17.69
C GLY A 59 2.09 -3.63 16.78
N PHE A 60 2.44 -4.25 15.68
CA PHE A 60 1.56 -4.69 14.61
C PHE A 60 1.60 -6.22 14.49
N CYS A 61 0.75 -6.80 13.63
CA CYS A 61 0.72 -8.23 13.37
C CYS A 61 2.04 -8.73 12.78
N HIS A 62 2.62 -9.78 13.37
CA HIS A 62 3.87 -10.41 12.93
C HIS A 62 3.61 -11.83 12.44
N HIS A 63 4.38 -12.25 11.43
CA HIS A 63 4.36 -13.63 10.96
C HIS A 63 5.77 -14.04 10.48
N PRO A 64 6.25 -15.28 10.76
CA PRO A 64 7.62 -15.68 10.48
C PRO A 64 8.00 -15.66 8.99
N ASN A 65 7.03 -15.78 8.09
CA ASN A 65 7.26 -15.78 6.65
C ASN A 65 7.33 -14.37 6.03
N TRP A 66 7.16 -13.32 6.85
CA TRP A 66 7.05 -11.95 6.35
C TRP A 66 7.98 -11.00 7.09
N ILE A 67 8.68 -10.17 6.33
CA ILE A 67 9.45 -9.03 6.84
C ILE A 67 8.57 -7.80 6.73
N ALA A 68 8.32 -7.12 7.84
CA ALA A 68 7.48 -5.93 7.87
C ALA A 68 8.32 -4.65 7.74
N PHE A 69 7.84 -3.72 6.92
CA PHE A 69 8.39 -2.40 6.71
C PHE A 69 7.34 -1.36 7.07
N THR A 70 7.55 -0.68 8.17
CA THR A 70 6.67 0.38 8.66
C THR A 70 7.45 1.31 9.57
N ARG A 71 6.85 2.45 9.90
CA ARG A 71 7.37 3.35 10.90
C ARG A 71 7.09 2.84 12.30
N ILE A 72 7.93 3.21 13.23
CA ILE A 72 7.64 3.07 14.66
C ILE A 72 6.73 4.24 15.05
N PRO A 73 5.60 3.98 15.73
CA PRO A 73 4.74 5.07 16.23
C PRO A 73 5.52 6.05 17.09
N LYS A 74 5.36 7.34 16.85
CA LYS A 74 6.02 8.39 17.63
C LYS A 74 5.36 8.58 19.00
N ASP A 75 4.05 8.35 19.05
CA ASP A 75 3.23 8.45 20.27
C ASP A 75 1.97 7.58 20.16
N LYS A 76 1.18 7.52 21.25
CA LYS A 76 -0.03 6.67 21.33
C LYS A 76 -1.18 7.11 20.43
N ASN A 77 -1.12 8.29 19.85
CA ASN A 77 -2.19 8.86 19.03
C ASN A 77 -1.81 8.96 17.56
N ASN A 78 -0.55 8.64 17.21
CA ASN A 78 0.03 8.89 15.89
C ASN A 78 0.60 7.60 15.31
N PHE A 79 -0.31 6.66 14.99
CA PHE A 79 0.07 5.38 14.40
C PHE A 79 0.22 5.50 12.89
N PRO A 80 1.27 4.87 12.31
CA PRO A 80 1.36 4.68 10.87
C PRO A 80 0.12 3.96 10.34
N ARG A 81 -0.43 4.46 9.24
CA ARG A 81 -1.64 3.90 8.63
C ARG A 81 -1.33 2.99 7.45
N VAL A 82 -0.04 2.67 7.22
CA VAL A 82 0.41 1.74 6.20
C VAL A 82 1.51 0.82 6.72
N ILE A 83 1.47 -0.45 6.31
CA ILE A 83 2.53 -1.43 6.49
C ILE A 83 2.75 -2.17 5.17
N SER A 84 4.01 -2.35 4.79
CA SER A 84 4.39 -3.22 3.69
C SER A 84 5.06 -4.48 4.24
N TYR A 85 4.58 -5.66 3.84
CA TYR A 85 5.19 -6.93 4.18
C TYR A 85 5.82 -7.54 2.94
N VAL A 86 7.02 -8.05 3.08
CA VAL A 86 7.76 -8.75 2.02
C VAL A 86 7.98 -10.19 2.45
N ASN A 87 7.66 -11.12 1.56
CA ASN A 87 7.86 -12.54 1.81
C ASN A 87 9.36 -12.83 2.00
N ILE A 88 9.70 -13.57 3.07
CA ILE A 88 11.10 -13.87 3.43
C ILE A 88 11.86 -14.61 2.32
N ARG A 89 11.16 -15.30 1.41
CA ARG A 89 11.76 -15.95 0.24
C ARG A 89 12.49 -14.97 -0.68
N LEU A 90 12.13 -13.66 -0.62
CA LEU A 90 12.76 -12.58 -1.40
C LEU A 90 13.87 -11.84 -0.64
N SER A 91 14.29 -12.32 0.53
CA SER A 91 15.33 -11.66 1.35
C SER A 91 16.62 -11.39 0.59
N PHE A 92 16.95 -12.19 -0.44
CA PHE A 92 18.12 -12.01 -1.31
C PHE A 92 18.07 -10.72 -2.13
N LEU A 93 16.90 -10.10 -2.36
CA LEU A 93 16.74 -8.82 -3.06
C LEU A 93 17.05 -7.61 -2.16
N ARG A 94 17.31 -7.82 -0.87
CA ARG A 94 17.70 -6.79 0.10
C ARG A 94 16.71 -5.61 0.12
N PHE A 95 15.45 -5.90 0.39
CA PHE A 95 14.44 -4.84 0.55
C PHE A 95 14.83 -3.86 1.66
N LEU A 96 14.61 -2.58 1.41
CA LEU A 96 14.89 -1.48 2.34
C LEU A 96 13.64 -0.60 2.49
N PHE A 97 13.38 -0.18 3.71
CA PHE A 97 12.41 0.85 4.00
C PHE A 97 13.04 2.24 3.81
N ARG A 98 12.51 3.03 2.88
CA ARG A 98 13.11 4.28 2.41
C ARG A 98 12.46 5.51 3.05
N LYS A 99 12.47 5.56 4.38
CA LYS A 99 12.02 6.75 5.14
C LYS A 99 12.85 8.01 4.86
N ASP A 100 14.03 7.84 4.30
CA ASP A 100 14.91 8.92 3.83
C ASP A 100 14.36 9.64 2.61
N ILE A 101 13.47 8.99 1.83
CA ILE A 101 12.79 9.57 0.68
C ILE A 101 11.48 10.24 1.14
N PHE A 102 10.61 9.49 1.82
CA PHE A 102 9.34 10.02 2.33
C PHE A 102 9.20 9.75 3.83
N ASP A 103 9.12 10.82 4.64
CA ASP A 103 8.90 10.74 6.09
C ASP A 103 7.47 11.12 6.46
N HIS A 104 6.49 10.30 6.04
CA HIS A 104 5.07 10.50 6.34
C HIS A 104 4.43 9.21 6.88
N GLN A 105 3.52 9.32 7.88
CA GLN A 105 2.90 8.16 8.55
C GLN A 105 2.00 7.32 7.63
N ASP A 106 1.51 7.92 6.55
CA ASP A 106 0.55 7.33 5.63
C ASP A 106 1.19 6.92 4.30
N ILE A 107 2.52 6.97 4.23
CA ILE A 107 3.29 6.57 3.06
C ILE A 107 4.35 5.56 3.49
N SER A 108 4.34 4.39 2.88
CA SER A 108 5.41 3.41 2.98
C SER A 108 6.04 3.26 1.60
N ILE A 109 7.31 3.58 1.49
CA ILE A 109 8.11 3.30 0.31
C ILE A 109 9.15 2.25 0.65
N ILE A 110 9.14 1.16 -0.12
CA ILE A 110 10.15 0.12 -0.05
C ILE A 110 10.93 0.07 -1.36
N SER A 111 12.23 -0.19 -1.27
CA SER A 111 13.06 -0.41 -2.44
C SER A 111 13.73 -1.78 -2.40
N PHE A 112 14.06 -2.31 -3.56
CA PHE A 112 14.85 -3.53 -3.71
C PHE A 112 15.73 -3.46 -4.96
N THR A 113 16.76 -4.29 -5.00
CA THR A 113 17.67 -4.34 -6.15
C THR A 113 17.48 -5.65 -6.90
N ASN A 114 17.21 -5.56 -8.19
CA ASN A 114 17.14 -6.69 -9.12
C ASN A 114 18.04 -6.37 -10.32
N ASN A 115 18.97 -7.25 -10.66
CA ASN A 115 19.92 -7.06 -11.77
C ASN A 115 20.63 -5.69 -11.75
N ASN A 116 21.12 -5.24 -10.59
CA ASN A 116 21.78 -3.95 -10.34
C ASN A 116 20.88 -2.70 -10.54
N VAL A 117 19.61 -2.88 -10.80
CA VAL A 117 18.62 -1.78 -10.87
C VAL A 117 17.85 -1.71 -9.57
N CYS A 118 17.74 -0.50 -9.02
CA CYS A 118 16.93 -0.24 -7.83
C CYS A 118 15.50 0.10 -8.23
N TYR A 119 14.54 -0.64 -7.68
CA TYR A 119 13.12 -0.47 -7.92
C TYR A 119 12.40 -0.03 -6.65
N TYR A 120 11.27 0.67 -6.80
CA TYR A 120 10.49 1.20 -5.69
C TYR A 120 9.02 0.78 -5.79
N ILE A 121 8.40 0.59 -4.62
CA ILE A 121 6.97 0.33 -4.46
C ILE A 121 6.44 1.27 -3.37
N LEU A 122 5.34 1.96 -3.65
CA LEU A 122 4.66 2.87 -2.73
C LEU A 122 3.34 2.28 -2.27
N ASN A 123 3.13 2.25 -0.95
CA ASN A 123 1.88 1.95 -0.29
C ASN A 123 1.36 3.21 0.40
N ILE A 124 0.16 3.65 0.04
CA ILE A 124 -0.40 4.94 0.45
C ILE A 124 -1.77 4.74 1.12
N TYR A 125 -2.00 5.48 2.18
CA TYR A 125 -3.31 5.73 2.73
C TYR A 125 -3.58 7.23 2.70
N SER A 126 -4.69 7.65 2.12
CA SER A 126 -5.09 9.05 2.10
C SER A 126 -6.42 9.20 2.84
N ASP A 127 -6.44 9.95 3.91
CA ASP A 127 -7.68 10.27 4.62
C ASP A 127 -8.44 11.43 3.95
N SER A 128 -9.55 11.84 4.54
CA SER A 128 -10.37 12.93 4.02
C SER A 128 -9.66 14.29 3.95
N SER A 129 -8.54 14.46 4.64
CA SER A 129 -7.70 15.68 4.56
C SER A 129 -6.72 15.64 3.39
N HIS A 130 -6.51 14.47 2.81
CA HIS A 130 -5.53 14.16 1.76
C HIS A 130 -4.10 14.60 2.11
N ALA A 131 -3.72 14.49 3.39
CA ALA A 131 -2.42 14.95 3.87
C ALA A 131 -1.25 14.21 3.19
N ALA A 132 -1.38 12.90 2.96
CA ALA A 132 -0.37 12.11 2.27
C ALA A 132 -0.15 12.60 0.83
N LEU A 133 -1.24 12.85 0.10
CA LEU A 133 -1.17 13.32 -1.28
C LEU A 133 -0.56 14.73 -1.37
N LYS A 134 -0.97 15.65 -0.49
CA LYS A 134 -0.37 16.98 -0.40
C LYS A 134 1.11 16.91 -0.09
N TYR A 135 1.51 16.04 0.84
CA TYR A 135 2.91 15.82 1.16
C TYR A 135 3.72 15.32 -0.05
N LEU A 136 3.19 14.36 -0.81
CA LEU A 136 3.84 13.86 -2.04
C LEU A 136 3.99 14.97 -3.08
N LYS A 137 2.93 15.77 -3.28
CA LYS A 137 2.93 16.89 -4.24
C LYS A 137 3.96 17.97 -3.88
N ASP A 138 4.10 18.27 -2.57
CA ASP A 138 4.98 19.33 -2.08
C ASP A 138 6.44 18.86 -1.92
N THR A 139 6.69 17.55 -2.01
CA THR A 139 8.03 16.97 -1.83
C THR A 139 8.68 16.72 -3.17
N GLU A 140 9.68 17.53 -3.50
CA GLU A 140 10.51 17.31 -4.69
C GLU A 140 11.40 16.07 -4.48
N VAL A 141 11.07 14.97 -5.15
CA VAL A 141 11.85 13.73 -5.11
C VAL A 141 12.12 13.28 -6.54
N ASN A 142 13.39 13.03 -6.81
CA ASN A 142 13.81 12.44 -8.08
C ASN A 142 14.19 10.97 -7.86
N ILE A 143 13.21 10.08 -7.99
CA ILE A 143 13.40 8.63 -7.97
C ILE A 143 12.89 8.04 -9.29
N ASN A 144 13.70 7.19 -9.89
CA ASN A 144 13.36 6.47 -11.11
C ASN A 144 13.00 5.02 -10.77
N ASN A 145 12.37 4.32 -11.71
CA ASN A 145 12.00 2.91 -11.58
C ASN A 145 11.01 2.62 -10.43
N VAL A 146 10.05 3.52 -10.23
CA VAL A 146 8.88 3.20 -9.43
C VAL A 146 8.03 2.20 -10.23
N LEU A 147 7.78 1.02 -9.66
CA LEU A 147 7.00 -0.03 -10.32
C LEU A 147 5.51 0.14 -10.05
N LEU A 148 5.18 0.52 -8.82
CA LEU A 148 3.81 0.55 -8.33
C LEU A 148 3.64 1.63 -7.28
N MET A 149 2.56 2.39 -7.41
CA MET A 149 1.95 3.19 -6.34
C MET A 149 0.51 2.71 -6.16
N THR A 150 0.16 2.26 -4.96
CA THR A 150 -1.17 1.72 -4.68
C THR A 150 -1.62 2.02 -3.27
N GLY A 151 -2.90 1.92 -3.02
CA GLY A 151 -3.49 2.04 -1.70
C GLY A 151 -4.91 2.57 -1.71
N ASP A 152 -5.39 2.96 -0.53
CA ASP A 152 -6.67 3.61 -0.34
C ASP A 152 -6.48 5.13 -0.39
N PHE A 153 -6.94 5.75 -1.48
CA PHE A 153 -6.81 7.19 -1.70
C PHE A 153 -7.98 7.99 -1.15
N ASN A 154 -9.11 7.32 -0.82
CA ASN A 154 -10.34 7.97 -0.35
C ASN A 154 -10.82 9.12 -1.27
N ILE A 155 -10.56 8.99 -2.57
CA ILE A 155 -10.96 9.95 -3.59
C ILE A 155 -11.94 9.25 -4.54
N ARG A 156 -13.13 9.82 -4.71
CA ARG A 156 -14.09 9.40 -5.75
C ARG A 156 -13.99 10.34 -6.94
N ASP A 157 -13.91 9.76 -8.13
CA ASP A 157 -13.83 10.53 -9.36
C ASP A 157 -14.36 9.71 -10.54
N ASN A 158 -14.96 10.40 -11.53
CA ASN A 158 -15.45 9.77 -12.76
C ASN A 158 -14.36 9.20 -13.66
N LEU A 159 -13.09 9.53 -13.43
CA LEU A 159 -11.94 8.96 -14.14
C LEU A 159 -11.78 7.46 -13.87
N TRP A 160 -12.14 6.99 -12.67
CA TRP A 160 -11.98 5.58 -12.27
C TRP A 160 -13.25 4.95 -11.67
N ASP A 161 -14.25 5.75 -11.30
CA ASP A 161 -15.56 5.29 -10.82
C ASP A 161 -16.67 5.81 -11.75
N PRO A 162 -17.04 5.07 -12.82
CA PRO A 162 -18.06 5.51 -13.76
C PRO A 162 -19.46 5.73 -13.11
N SER A 163 -19.67 5.17 -11.90
CA SER A 163 -20.92 5.40 -11.14
C SER A 163 -20.94 6.76 -10.44
N PHE A 164 -19.81 7.46 -10.36
CA PHE A 164 -19.67 8.75 -9.73
C PHE A 164 -19.55 9.84 -10.80
N PRO A 165 -20.54 10.78 -10.92
CA PRO A 165 -20.61 11.68 -12.08
C PRO A 165 -19.71 12.92 -11.96
N PHE A 166 -19.00 13.10 -10.84
CA PHE A 166 -18.24 14.32 -10.57
C PHE A 166 -16.77 14.10 -10.74
N HIS A 167 -16.06 15.17 -11.16
CA HIS A 167 -14.62 15.26 -11.18
C HIS A 167 -14.15 16.17 -10.04
N SER A 168 -12.99 15.86 -9.47
CA SER A 168 -12.41 16.57 -8.34
C SER A 168 -11.00 17.06 -8.65
N SER A 169 -10.67 18.30 -8.29
CA SER A 169 -9.30 18.82 -8.43
C SER A 169 -8.26 18.02 -7.63
N ILE A 170 -8.66 17.31 -6.59
CA ILE A 170 -7.75 16.43 -5.85
C ILE A 170 -7.37 15.20 -6.68
N SER A 171 -8.22 14.80 -7.62
CA SER A 171 -7.92 13.73 -8.57
C SER A 171 -6.83 14.15 -9.57
N ASP A 172 -6.86 15.42 -10.00
CA ASP A 172 -5.79 15.98 -10.83
C ASP A 172 -4.46 15.98 -10.09
N ASP A 173 -4.47 16.35 -8.81
CA ASP A 173 -3.29 16.30 -7.96
C ASP A 173 -2.74 14.87 -7.84
N LEU A 174 -3.60 13.86 -7.70
CA LEU A 174 -3.20 12.46 -7.64
C LEU A 174 -2.57 11.99 -8.96
N ILE A 175 -3.18 12.33 -10.10
CA ILE A 175 -2.63 12.01 -11.42
C ILE A 175 -1.28 12.71 -11.61
N MET A 176 -1.16 13.98 -11.27
CA MET A 176 0.10 14.73 -11.38
C MET A 176 1.21 14.11 -10.51
N VAL A 177 0.89 13.65 -9.32
CA VAL A 177 1.86 12.92 -8.46
C VAL A 177 2.26 11.60 -9.11
N ALA A 178 1.31 10.84 -9.67
CA ALA A 178 1.63 9.60 -10.37
C ALA A 178 2.53 9.85 -11.60
N ASP A 179 2.19 10.84 -12.41
CA ASP A 179 2.98 11.24 -13.59
C ASP A 179 4.41 11.65 -13.22
N SER A 180 4.61 12.30 -12.07
CA SER A 180 5.95 12.67 -11.59
C SER A 180 6.86 11.48 -11.29
N PHE A 181 6.28 10.29 -11.13
CA PHE A 181 6.97 9.00 -10.95
C PHE A 181 6.96 8.13 -12.21
N ASP A 182 6.54 8.67 -13.35
CA ASP A 182 6.32 7.92 -14.60
C ASP A 182 5.32 6.77 -14.44
N LEU A 183 4.24 7.00 -13.70
CA LEU A 183 3.16 6.06 -13.46
C LEU A 183 1.86 6.51 -14.10
N SER A 184 1.09 5.56 -14.61
CA SER A 184 -0.27 5.77 -15.10
C SER A 184 -1.28 4.93 -14.36
N LEU A 185 -2.51 5.43 -14.27
CA LEU A 185 -3.62 4.70 -13.65
C LEU A 185 -3.86 3.38 -14.39
N SER A 186 -3.82 2.29 -13.65
CA SER A 186 -4.14 0.95 -14.16
C SER A 186 -5.63 0.69 -14.10
N SER A 187 -6.19 0.12 -15.16
CA SER A 187 -7.57 -0.35 -15.17
C SER A 187 -7.63 -1.83 -14.81
N PRO A 188 -8.51 -2.25 -13.88
CA PRO A 188 -8.64 -3.66 -13.53
C PRO A 188 -9.24 -4.46 -14.70
N VAL A 189 -8.85 -5.75 -14.81
CA VAL A 189 -9.39 -6.67 -15.82
C VAL A 189 -10.92 -6.79 -15.71
N TYR A 190 -11.43 -6.77 -14.47
CA TYR A 190 -12.86 -6.75 -14.19
C TYR A 190 -13.17 -5.51 -13.35
N PRO A 191 -13.60 -4.40 -13.97
CA PRO A 191 -13.97 -3.19 -13.25
C PRO A 191 -15.09 -3.42 -12.24
N GLY A 192 -15.00 -2.78 -11.09
CA GLY A 192 -16.00 -2.87 -10.04
C GLY A 192 -15.62 -2.03 -8.83
N PRO A 193 -16.49 -1.96 -7.82
CA PRO A 193 -16.19 -1.22 -6.61
C PRO A 193 -15.04 -1.87 -5.83
N THR A 194 -14.21 -1.03 -5.24
CA THR A 194 -13.17 -1.46 -4.32
C THR A 194 -13.61 -1.31 -2.86
N ARG A 195 -14.54 -0.39 -2.58
CA ARG A 195 -15.17 -0.24 -1.27
C ARG A 195 -16.66 -0.53 -1.34
N PHE A 196 -17.17 -1.33 -0.41
CA PHE A 196 -18.55 -1.76 -0.26
C PHE A 196 -19.14 -1.11 0.99
N SER A 197 -20.08 -0.20 0.83
CA SER A 197 -20.70 0.45 1.98
C SER A 197 -21.59 -0.50 2.76
N ASP A 198 -21.42 -0.51 4.08
CA ASP A 198 -22.32 -1.19 5.02
C ASP A 198 -23.50 -0.29 5.44
N THR A 199 -23.53 0.97 4.98
CA THR A 199 -24.53 1.96 5.33
C THR A 199 -25.68 1.93 4.31
N ALA A 200 -26.90 1.74 4.78
CA ALA A 200 -28.08 1.74 3.93
C ALA A 200 -28.23 3.08 3.19
N GLY A 201 -28.35 3.03 1.86
CA GLY A 201 -28.49 4.21 0.99
C GLY A 201 -27.15 4.84 0.54
N GLU A 202 -26.03 4.37 1.03
CA GLU A 202 -24.72 4.77 0.52
C GLU A 202 -24.27 3.82 -0.60
N SER A 203 -23.77 4.38 -1.72
CA SER A 203 -23.30 3.57 -2.85
C SER A 203 -21.90 3.04 -2.59
N ASN A 204 -21.59 1.87 -3.16
CA ASN A 204 -20.24 1.37 -3.28
C ASN A 204 -19.39 2.35 -4.09
N SER A 205 -18.05 2.29 -3.95
CA SER A 205 -17.14 3.23 -4.59
C SER A 205 -15.84 2.57 -5.03
N VAL A 206 -15.16 3.22 -5.97
CA VAL A 206 -13.77 2.89 -6.35
C VAL A 206 -12.88 3.96 -5.74
N ILE A 207 -12.14 3.60 -4.69
CA ILE A 207 -11.23 4.50 -3.95
C ILE A 207 -9.88 3.89 -3.66
N ASP A 208 -9.75 2.57 -3.82
CA ASP A 208 -8.48 1.86 -3.80
C ASP A 208 -8.01 1.75 -5.25
N LEU A 209 -6.80 2.26 -5.53
CA LEU A 209 -6.29 2.41 -6.89
C LEU A 209 -4.89 1.82 -7.01
N MET A 210 -4.52 1.48 -8.26
CA MET A 210 -3.16 1.10 -8.64
C MET A 210 -2.66 1.97 -9.79
N PHE A 211 -1.46 2.49 -9.63
CA PHE A 211 -0.73 3.21 -10.67
C PHE A 211 0.54 2.42 -10.99
N LEU A 212 0.74 2.12 -12.25
CA LEU A 212 1.84 1.29 -12.75
C LEU A 212 2.77 2.10 -13.63
N ARG A 213 4.00 1.64 -13.79
CA ARG A 213 4.95 2.25 -14.72
C ARG A 213 4.31 2.40 -16.09
N SER A 214 4.44 3.59 -16.66
CA SER A 214 3.95 3.89 -18.00
C SER A 214 4.55 2.92 -19.03
N GLY A 215 3.69 2.32 -19.87
CA GLY A 215 4.08 1.32 -20.85
C GLY A 215 4.04 -0.15 -20.37
N SER A 216 3.90 -0.44 -19.06
CA SER A 216 3.74 -1.83 -18.58
C SER A 216 2.29 -2.32 -18.54
N ALA A 217 1.32 -1.42 -18.68
CA ALA A 217 -0.11 -1.69 -18.50
C ALA A 217 -0.69 -2.79 -19.41
N GLU A 218 -0.04 -3.11 -20.54
CA GLU A 218 -0.45 -4.22 -21.42
C GLU A 218 0.00 -5.59 -20.88
N LEU A 219 1.06 -5.61 -20.06
CA LEU A 219 1.66 -6.83 -19.51
C LEU A 219 1.17 -7.09 -18.08
N ASP A 220 0.95 -6.02 -17.32
CA ASP A 220 0.66 -6.08 -15.89
C ASP A 220 -0.85 -5.95 -15.66
N GLN A 221 -1.51 -7.09 -15.51
CA GLN A 221 -2.96 -7.14 -15.26
C GLN A 221 -3.24 -7.11 -13.76
N HIS A 222 -4.06 -6.15 -13.31
CA HIS A 222 -4.53 -6.15 -11.95
C HIS A 222 -6.00 -6.58 -11.82
N PHE A 223 -6.33 -7.14 -10.66
CA PHE A 223 -7.64 -7.69 -10.35
C PHE A 223 -8.16 -7.10 -9.04
N ILE A 224 -9.45 -6.80 -9.02
CA ILE A 224 -10.22 -6.55 -7.80
C ILE A 224 -10.81 -7.88 -7.36
N LEU A 225 -10.68 -8.26 -6.07
CA LEU A 225 -11.13 -9.55 -5.54
C LEU A 225 -12.25 -9.38 -4.49
N PRO A 226 -13.51 -9.03 -4.87
CA PRO A 226 -14.57 -8.70 -3.91
C PRO A 226 -14.92 -9.84 -2.94
N ASN A 227 -14.78 -11.09 -3.39
CA ASN A 227 -15.09 -12.27 -2.60
C ASN A 227 -14.00 -12.60 -1.55
N TYR A 228 -12.84 -11.94 -1.62
CA TYR A 228 -11.70 -12.16 -0.72
C TYR A 228 -11.50 -11.02 0.28
N ARG A 229 -12.47 -10.09 0.39
CA ARG A 229 -12.39 -8.96 1.32
C ARG A 229 -12.45 -9.34 2.80
N LEU A 230 -12.77 -10.62 3.09
CA LEU A 230 -13.00 -11.10 4.45
C LEU A 230 -14.12 -10.28 5.11
N SER A 231 -13.89 -9.70 6.28
CA SER A 231 -14.82 -8.77 6.95
C SER A 231 -14.46 -7.30 6.77
N SER A 232 -13.56 -6.95 5.83
CA SER A 232 -13.33 -5.57 5.43
C SER A 232 -14.44 -5.10 4.49
N ASP A 233 -14.73 -3.79 4.49
CA ASP A 233 -15.53 -3.17 3.45
C ASP A 233 -14.71 -2.88 2.18
N HIS A 234 -13.38 -3.06 2.22
CA HIS A 234 -12.49 -2.92 1.06
C HIS A 234 -12.15 -4.27 0.43
N ALA A 235 -12.31 -4.36 -0.89
CA ALA A 235 -11.85 -5.49 -1.66
C ALA A 235 -10.32 -5.44 -1.85
N PRO A 236 -9.63 -6.58 -1.78
CA PRO A 236 -8.22 -6.62 -2.16
C PRO A 236 -8.00 -6.33 -3.63
N LEU A 237 -6.89 -5.66 -3.93
CA LEU A 237 -6.33 -5.51 -5.26
C LEU A 237 -5.11 -6.42 -5.38
N THR A 238 -4.94 -7.07 -6.53
CA THR A 238 -3.77 -7.93 -6.79
C THR A 238 -3.21 -7.69 -8.17
N ILE A 239 -1.88 -7.84 -8.30
CA ILE A 239 -1.17 -7.66 -9.56
C ILE A 239 0.06 -8.55 -9.62
N ASP A 240 0.38 -9.03 -10.83
CA ASP A 240 1.67 -9.64 -11.16
C ASP A 240 2.46 -8.63 -12.00
N ILE A 241 3.49 -8.01 -11.42
CA ILE A 241 4.31 -6.99 -12.07
C ILE A 241 5.48 -7.67 -12.77
N HIS A 242 5.63 -7.41 -14.08
CA HIS A 242 6.81 -7.82 -14.82
C HIS A 242 7.98 -6.87 -14.54
N ILE A 243 9.11 -7.43 -14.11
CA ILE A 243 10.34 -6.69 -13.86
C ILE A 243 11.29 -6.97 -15.03
N ASP A 244 11.34 -6.07 -15.99
CA ASP A 244 12.22 -6.21 -17.15
C ASP A 244 13.68 -6.31 -16.70
N ALA A 245 14.34 -7.34 -17.20
CA ALA A 245 15.77 -7.52 -17.01
C ALA A 245 16.61 -6.62 -17.93
N GLU A 246 15.98 -5.87 -18.82
CA GLU A 246 16.62 -5.06 -19.85
C GLU A 246 16.15 -3.61 -19.83
N ILE A 247 16.82 -2.79 -19.04
CA ILE A 247 17.14 -1.42 -19.44
C ILE A 247 18.67 -1.37 -19.42
N ILE A 248 19.28 -1.80 -20.51
CA ILE A 248 20.69 -1.57 -20.81
C ILE A 248 20.79 -0.23 -21.51
#